data_8b57411997e196d654b629d21e87e02e
#
_entry.id   8b57411997e196d654b629d21e87e02e
#
_cell.length_a   1.000
_cell.length_b   1.000
_cell.length_c   1.000
_cell.angle_alpha   90.00
_cell.angle_beta   90.00
_cell.angle_gamma   90.00
#
_symmetry.space_group_name_H-M   'P 1'
#
loop_
_entity.id
_entity.type
_entity.pdbx_description
1 polymer ?
#
loop_
_entity_poly.entity_id
_entity_poly.type
_entity_poly.pdbx_seq_one_letter_code
_entity_poly.pdbx_strand_id
1 'polypeptide(L)'
;MRVAVMESDSARSTILIVDDDPAILEYAGGVLEEYGYAVLTALNAASALVVLRGNDQIDLLFTDLVMPGSDGIELARQAGEAVPGLKVLFTTGYSSDPTPIGRLLKKPYRPQQLAGAIAAALPR
;
A
#
# COMPACT_ATOMS: atom_id res chain seq x y z
N MET A 1 -26.38 -5.11 12.34
CA MET A 1 -26.01 -4.75 12.32
C MET A 1 -25.61 -4.24 12.42
N ARG A 2 -25.46 -4.32 12.12
CA ARG A 2 -24.82 -3.86 12.21
C ARG A 2 -24.70 -2.83 12.12
N VAL A 3 -24.76 -2.44 12.06
CA VAL A 3 -24.41 -1.55 11.92
C VAL A 3 -23.74 -1.16 11.77
N ALA A 4 -23.85 -1.69 11.96
CA ALA A 4 -22.84 -1.26 11.89
C ALA A 4 -22.31 -1.06 10.84
N VAL A 5 -22.56 -1.29 10.25
CA VAL A 5 -21.93 -1.06 9.41
C VAL A 5 -21.82 0.15 8.91
N MET A 6 -22.23 0.75 8.78
CA MET A 6 -21.99 1.72 8.46
C MET A 6 -21.13 2.58 8.76
N GLU A 7 -21.02 2.57 9.53
CA GLU A 7 -19.92 3.28 10.00
C GLU A 7 -18.69 2.81 9.35
N SER A 8 -18.71 1.66 8.89
CA SER A 8 -17.51 1.06 8.37
C SER A 8 -16.99 1.79 7.15
N ASP A 9 -17.84 2.36 6.32
CA ASP A 9 -17.35 3.01 5.11
C ASP A 9 -16.56 4.26 5.41
N SER A 10 -17.02 5.07 6.34
CA SER A 10 -16.31 6.29 6.66
C SER A 10 -15.01 5.99 7.39
N ALA A 11 -14.93 4.84 8.06
CA ALA A 11 -13.73 4.45 8.78
C ALA A 11 -12.77 3.63 7.93
N ARG A 12 -13.18 3.22 6.75
CA ARG A 12 -12.37 2.34 5.92
C ARG A 12 -11.19 3.08 5.33
N SER A 13 -10.00 2.56 5.58
CA SER A 13 -8.81 3.12 4.98
C SER A 13 -8.63 2.58 3.56
N THR A 14 -8.04 3.41 2.72
CA THR A 14 -7.79 3.08 1.32
C THR A 14 -6.31 2.86 1.11
N ILE A 15 -5.97 1.71 0.57
CA ILE A 15 -4.59 1.28 0.36
C ILE A 15 -4.33 1.20 -1.14
N LEU A 16 -3.27 1.85 -1.60
CA LEU A 16 -2.80 1.68 -2.97
C LEU A 16 -1.64 0.70 -2.97
N ILE A 17 -1.80 -0.41 -3.67
CA ILE A 17 -0.78 -1.45 -3.77
C ILE A 17 -0.09 -1.32 -5.11
N VAL A 18 1.25 -1.25 -5.10
CA VAL A 18 2.04 -1.12 -6.32
C VAL A 18 3.05 -2.25 -6.39
N ASP A 19 2.95 -3.07 -7.42
CA ASP A 19 3.85 -4.20 -7.63
C ASP A 19 3.77 -4.56 -9.11
N ASP A 20 4.89 -4.90 -9.71
CA ASP A 20 4.90 -5.25 -11.13
C ASP A 20 4.40 -6.67 -11.41
N ASP A 21 4.14 -7.44 -10.37
CA ASP A 21 3.61 -8.80 -10.48
C ASP A 21 2.10 -8.79 -10.22
N PRO A 22 1.28 -9.03 -11.27
CA PRO A 22 -0.17 -9.03 -11.08
C PRO A 22 -0.66 -10.04 -10.05
N ALA A 23 0.04 -11.17 -9.90
CA ALA A 23 -0.37 -12.17 -8.92
C ALA A 23 -0.20 -11.64 -7.49
N ILE A 24 0.84 -10.86 -7.25
CA ILE A 24 1.03 -10.23 -5.94
C ILE A 24 -0.08 -9.22 -5.68
N LEU A 25 -0.44 -8.42 -6.68
CA LEU A 25 -1.52 -7.44 -6.53
C LEU A 25 -2.83 -8.14 -6.17
N GLU A 26 -3.12 -9.24 -6.85
CA GLU A 26 -4.35 -9.97 -6.58
C GLU A 26 -4.33 -10.58 -5.18
N TYR A 27 -3.23 -11.19 -4.79
CA TYR A 27 -3.11 -11.81 -3.48
C TYR A 27 -3.23 -10.76 -2.37
N ALA A 28 -2.42 -9.71 -2.44
CA ALA A 28 -2.41 -8.69 -1.39
C ALA A 28 -3.73 -7.94 -1.34
N GLY A 29 -4.28 -7.62 -2.52
CA GLY A 29 -5.56 -6.93 -2.58
C GLY A 29 -6.68 -7.74 -1.96
N GLY A 30 -6.73 -9.03 -2.28
CA GLY A 30 -7.76 -9.90 -1.72
C GLY A 30 -7.66 -10.02 -0.21
N VAL A 31 -6.43 -10.15 0.30
CA VAL A 31 -6.23 -10.22 1.75
C VAL A 31 -6.72 -8.94 2.42
N LEU A 32 -6.31 -7.78 1.89
CA LEU A 32 -6.66 -6.52 2.54
C LEU A 32 -8.15 -6.23 2.45
N GLU A 33 -8.78 -6.61 1.34
CA GLU A 33 -10.23 -6.45 1.25
C GLU A 33 -10.95 -7.29 2.28
N GLU A 34 -10.45 -8.49 2.55
CA GLU A 34 -11.06 -9.33 3.60
C GLU A 34 -10.92 -8.70 4.98
N TYR A 35 -9.87 -7.91 5.17
CA TYR A 35 -9.69 -7.21 6.44
C TYR A 35 -10.42 -5.86 6.49
N GLY A 36 -11.19 -5.53 5.45
CA GLY A 36 -12.04 -4.36 5.48
C GLY A 36 -11.49 -3.11 4.84
N TYR A 37 -10.33 -3.20 4.19
CA TYR A 37 -9.75 -2.05 3.52
C TYR A 37 -10.30 -1.87 2.12
N ALA A 38 -10.34 -0.64 1.65
CA ALA A 38 -10.56 -0.35 0.25
C ALA A 38 -9.20 -0.43 -0.45
N VAL A 39 -9.15 -1.07 -1.62
CA VAL A 39 -7.89 -1.37 -2.29
C VAL A 39 -7.91 -0.82 -3.72
N LEU A 40 -6.84 -0.14 -4.07
CA LEU A 40 -6.53 0.24 -5.45
C LEU A 40 -5.18 -0.38 -5.80
N THR A 41 -4.96 -0.64 -7.07
CA THR A 41 -3.72 -1.30 -7.50
C THR A 41 -3.10 -0.58 -8.68
N ALA A 42 -1.78 -0.71 -8.82
CA ALA A 42 -1.05 -0.22 -9.97
C ALA A 42 0.13 -1.14 -10.23
N LEU A 43 0.47 -1.31 -11.50
CA LEU A 43 1.54 -2.23 -11.90
C LEU A 43 2.91 -1.55 -11.99
N ASN A 44 2.93 -0.23 -11.92
CA ASN A 44 4.19 0.52 -12.03
C ASN A 44 4.03 1.88 -11.38
N ALA A 45 5.16 2.59 -11.27
CA ALA A 45 5.16 3.88 -10.59
C ALA A 45 4.34 4.93 -11.35
N ALA A 46 4.41 4.92 -12.68
CA ALA A 46 3.68 5.92 -13.45
C ALA A 46 2.17 5.77 -13.25
N SER A 47 1.67 4.53 -13.31
CA SER A 47 0.25 4.27 -13.06
C SER A 47 -0.14 4.64 -11.63
N ALA A 48 0.74 4.34 -10.68
CA ALA A 48 0.48 4.67 -9.29
C ALA A 48 0.32 6.17 -9.10
N LEU A 49 1.18 6.97 -9.75
CA LEU A 49 1.10 8.42 -9.62
C LEU A 49 -0.17 8.98 -10.23
N VAL A 50 -0.63 8.40 -11.34
CA VAL A 50 -1.91 8.80 -11.92
C VAL A 50 -3.04 8.56 -10.90
N VAL A 51 -3.04 7.40 -10.26
CA VAL A 51 -4.06 7.07 -9.26
C VAL A 51 -3.99 8.05 -8.09
N LEU A 52 -2.77 8.33 -7.60
CA LEU A 52 -2.58 9.20 -6.45
C LEU A 52 -3.03 10.63 -6.73
N ARG A 53 -2.73 11.12 -7.93
CA ARG A 53 -3.09 12.50 -8.28
C ARG A 53 -4.58 12.68 -8.48
N GLY A 54 -5.27 11.61 -8.81
CA GLY A 54 -6.72 11.67 -8.99
C GLY A 54 -7.51 11.25 -7.77
N ASN A 55 -6.84 10.98 -6.64
CA ASN A 55 -7.54 10.36 -5.52
C ASN A 55 -6.82 10.68 -4.22
N ASP A 56 -7.16 11.81 -3.63
CA ASP A 56 -6.48 12.30 -2.43
C ASP A 56 -6.96 11.61 -1.16
N GLN A 57 -7.82 10.61 -1.28
CA GLN A 57 -8.30 9.87 -0.12
C GLN A 57 -7.52 8.59 0.15
N ILE A 58 -6.43 8.37 -0.57
CA ILE A 58 -5.57 7.22 -0.30
C ILE A 58 -4.81 7.47 0.99
N ASP A 59 -4.87 6.49 1.89
CA ASP A 59 -4.29 6.61 3.23
C ASP A 59 -2.90 6.02 3.31
N LEU A 60 -2.62 5.01 2.50
CA LEU A 60 -1.34 4.32 2.56
C LEU A 60 -0.94 3.81 1.19
N LEU A 61 0.34 3.99 0.88
CA LEU A 61 0.98 3.42 -0.30
C LEU A 61 1.77 2.19 0.14
N PHE A 62 1.46 1.03 -0.43
CA PHE A 62 2.17 -0.22 -0.19
C PHE A 62 2.87 -0.59 -1.49
N THR A 63 4.18 -0.38 -1.55
CA THR A 63 4.90 -0.52 -2.82
C THR A 63 6.14 -1.38 -2.69
N ASP A 64 6.41 -2.15 -3.75
CA ASP A 64 7.69 -2.82 -3.89
C ASP A 64 8.80 -1.78 -3.98
N LEU A 65 9.93 -2.08 -3.36
CA LEU A 65 11.11 -1.23 -3.45
C LEU A 65 11.74 -1.28 -4.84
N VAL A 66 11.75 -2.45 -5.46
CA VAL A 66 12.46 -2.67 -6.71
C VAL A 66 11.47 -3.12 -7.77
N MET A 67 11.31 -2.30 -8.80
CA MET A 67 10.45 -2.61 -9.93
C MET A 67 11.20 -2.27 -11.20
N PRO A 68 10.93 -3.00 -12.31
CA PRO A 68 11.60 -2.66 -13.57
C PRO A 68 11.37 -1.21 -13.94
N GLY A 69 12.45 -0.50 -14.18
CA GLY A 69 12.37 0.89 -14.63
C GLY A 69 11.97 1.89 -13.57
N SER A 70 11.80 1.48 -12.31
CA SER A 70 11.41 2.44 -11.29
C SER A 70 11.88 1.98 -9.92
N ASP A 71 11.75 2.88 -8.97
CA ASP A 71 12.29 2.78 -7.62
C ASP A 71 11.17 3.14 -6.65
N GLY A 72 10.89 2.24 -5.74
CA GLY A 72 9.81 2.47 -4.78
C GLY A 72 10.05 3.65 -3.87
N ILE A 73 11.32 3.95 -3.55
CA ILE A 73 11.62 5.10 -2.69
C ILE A 73 11.32 6.40 -3.44
N GLU A 74 11.68 6.48 -4.71
CA GLU A 74 11.36 7.66 -5.51
C GLU A 74 9.86 7.80 -5.69
N LEU A 75 9.16 6.68 -5.91
CA LEU A 75 7.70 6.72 -5.98
C LEU A 75 7.12 7.27 -4.69
N ALA A 76 7.61 6.80 -3.54
CA ALA A 76 7.11 7.27 -2.25
C ALA A 76 7.34 8.77 -2.07
N ARG A 77 8.48 9.28 -2.53
CA ARG A 77 8.77 10.71 -2.46
C ARG A 77 7.75 11.51 -3.27
N GLN A 78 7.53 11.10 -4.50
CA GLN A 78 6.57 11.79 -5.37
C GLN A 78 5.14 11.64 -4.86
N ALA A 79 4.82 10.47 -4.30
CA ALA A 79 3.50 10.23 -3.73
C ALA A 79 3.24 11.17 -2.56
N GLY A 80 4.25 11.40 -1.72
CA GLY A 80 4.10 12.30 -0.59
C GLY A 80 3.85 13.74 -1.02
N GLU A 81 4.38 14.12 -2.18
CA GLU A 81 4.08 15.45 -2.73
C GLU A 81 2.65 15.53 -3.24
N ALA A 82 2.17 14.44 -3.85
CA ALA A 82 0.81 14.42 -4.39
C ALA A 82 -0.24 14.31 -3.30
N VAL A 83 0.05 13.57 -2.24
CA VAL A 83 -0.89 13.33 -1.14
C VAL A 83 -0.15 13.59 0.17
N PRO A 84 -0.18 14.81 0.66
CA PRO A 84 0.51 15.12 1.93
C PRO A 84 -0.05 14.28 3.08
N GLY A 85 0.84 13.76 3.90
CA GLY A 85 0.44 12.90 5.01
C GLY A 85 0.28 11.44 4.67
N LEU A 86 0.51 11.07 3.42
CA LEU A 86 0.40 9.67 2.98
C LEU A 86 1.39 8.81 3.75
N LYS A 87 0.91 7.68 4.28
CA LYS A 87 1.77 6.71 4.92
C LYS A 87 2.33 5.75 3.88
N VAL A 88 3.50 5.18 4.15
CA VAL A 88 4.17 4.30 3.19
C VAL A 88 4.63 3.03 3.89
N LEU A 89 4.37 1.91 3.25
CA LEU A 89 4.92 0.61 3.64
C LEU A 89 5.61 0.03 2.41
N PHE A 90 6.88 -0.32 2.56
CA PHE A 90 7.64 -0.93 1.47
C PHE A 90 7.65 -2.44 1.60
N THR A 91 7.81 -3.12 0.47
CA THR A 91 8.02 -4.57 0.46
C THR A 91 9.16 -4.90 -0.48
N THR A 92 9.85 -6.00 -0.21
CA THR A 92 10.93 -6.45 -1.06
C THR A 92 11.13 -7.95 -0.91
N GLY A 93 11.55 -8.59 -1.99
CA GLY A 93 11.95 -10.00 -1.97
C GLY A 93 13.42 -10.20 -1.75
N TYR A 94 14.18 -9.12 -1.68
CA TYR A 94 15.63 -9.22 -1.54
C TYR A 94 16.04 -9.09 -0.09
N SER A 95 17.28 -9.45 0.17
CA SER A 95 17.87 -9.27 1.47
C SER A 95 17.75 -7.80 1.84
N SER A 96 17.26 -7.55 3.00
CA SER A 96 16.86 -6.21 3.30
C SER A 96 17.93 -5.45 4.01
N ASP A 97 18.39 -4.44 3.37
CA ASP A 97 18.93 -3.34 4.13
C ASP A 97 17.77 -2.52 4.65
N PRO A 98 17.90 -1.90 5.80
CA PRO A 98 16.84 -1.03 6.28
C PRO A 98 16.57 0.08 5.30
N THR A 99 15.29 0.37 5.07
CA THR A 99 14.96 1.53 4.25
C THR A 99 15.13 2.78 5.09
N PRO A 100 15.59 3.86 4.47
CA PRO A 100 15.74 5.11 5.22
C PRO A 100 14.41 5.78 5.49
N ILE A 101 13.34 5.36 4.81
CA ILE A 101 12.04 5.99 4.90
C ILE A 101 10.99 4.91 5.02
N GLY A 102 10.09 5.06 6.00
CA GLY A 102 8.94 4.18 6.10
C GLY A 102 9.27 2.83 6.71
N ARG A 103 8.35 1.90 6.54
CA ARG A 103 8.43 0.56 7.10
C ARG A 103 8.60 -0.45 6.00
N LEU A 104 9.12 -1.61 6.34
CA LEU A 104 9.43 -2.66 5.37
C LEU A 104 8.77 -3.98 5.79
N LEU A 105 8.10 -4.62 4.84
CA LEU A 105 7.58 -5.98 4.99
C LEU A 105 8.25 -6.86 3.95
N LYS A 106 8.87 -7.94 4.38
CA LYS A 106 9.62 -8.83 3.46
C LYS A 106 8.69 -9.82 2.78
N LYS A 107 8.96 -10.09 1.51
CA LYS A 107 8.30 -11.16 0.77
C LYS A 107 9.01 -12.49 1.06
N PRO A 108 8.32 -13.60 1.03
CA PRO A 108 6.86 -13.71 0.96
C PRO A 108 6.24 -13.43 2.32
N TYR A 109 5.03 -12.91 2.31
CA TYR A 109 4.34 -12.60 3.56
C TYR A 109 3.04 -13.38 3.64
N ARG A 110 2.64 -13.70 4.86
CA ARG A 110 1.38 -14.36 5.11
C ARG A 110 0.28 -13.31 5.29
N PRO A 111 -0.99 -13.71 5.14
CA PRO A 111 -2.07 -12.74 5.31
C PRO A 111 -2.03 -11.97 6.62
N GLN A 112 -1.73 -12.66 7.73
CA GLN A 112 -1.67 -11.98 9.03
C GLN A 112 -0.51 -11.00 9.11
N GLN A 113 0.61 -11.34 8.46
CA GLN A 113 1.77 -10.45 8.45
C GLN A 113 1.47 -9.19 7.66
N LEU A 114 0.82 -9.35 6.51
CA LEU A 114 0.42 -8.20 5.70
C LEU A 114 -0.55 -7.32 6.45
N ALA A 115 -1.61 -7.91 7.00
CA ALA A 115 -2.61 -7.14 7.72
C ALA A 115 -2.02 -6.41 8.91
N GLY A 116 -1.12 -7.09 9.65
CA GLY A 116 -0.46 -6.46 10.79
C GLY A 116 0.44 -5.30 10.41
N ALA A 117 1.19 -5.46 9.32
CA ALA A 117 2.09 -4.40 8.84
C ALA A 117 1.29 -3.18 8.37
N ILE A 118 0.19 -3.41 7.65
CA ILE A 118 -0.66 -2.32 7.19
C ILE A 118 -1.26 -1.58 8.39
N ALA A 119 -1.80 -2.32 9.36
CA ALA A 119 -2.41 -1.70 10.53
C ALA A 119 -1.38 -0.87 11.32
N ALA A 120 -0.16 -1.39 11.42
CA ALA A 120 0.90 -0.69 12.15
C ALA A 120 1.35 0.57 11.42
N ALA A 121 1.25 0.60 10.09
CA ALA A 121 1.69 1.75 9.30
C ALA A 121 0.62 2.84 9.20
N LEU A 122 -0.63 2.51 9.41
CA LEU A 122 -1.71 3.48 9.33
C LEU A 122 -1.78 4.32 10.59
N PRO A 123 -2.24 5.57 10.48
CA PRO A 123 -2.45 6.38 11.66
C PRO A 123 -3.62 5.86 12.49
N ARG A 124 -3.59 6.16 13.76
CA ARG A 124 -4.65 5.71 14.67
C ARG A 124 -5.61 6.83 14.95
#